data_c54ebd87fb8e2f00909a0f28a28fdb63
#
_entry.id   c54ebd87fb8e2f00909a0f28a28fdb63
#
_cell.length_a   1.000
_cell.length_b   1.000
_cell.length_c   1.000
_cell.angle_alpha   90.00
_cell.angle_beta   90.00
_cell.angle_gamma   90.00
#
_symmetry.space_group_name_H-M   'P 1'
#
loop_
_entity.id
_entity.type
_entity.pdbx_description
1 polymer ?
#
loop_
_entity_poly.entity_id
_entity_poly.type
_entity_poly.pdbx_seq_one_letter_code
_entity_poly.pdbx_strand_id
1 'polypeptide(L)'
;MLDIVELSRLQFALTAMYHFLFVPLTLGMAFLLAIMETVYVLSGKQIYKDMTKFWGKLFGINFALGVATGLTMEFQFGTNWSYYSHYVGDIFGAPLAIEGLMAFFLESTFVGLFFFGWDRLGKVQHLAVTWLVALGSNMSALWILVANGWMQNPVASEFNFETMRMEMLSFSELVLNPVAQVKFVHTVAAGYTAGSMFVLGISAWYLLKGRDTAFAKRSFAIAASFGMAAILSVIVLGDESGYEIGDVQKTKLAAIEAEWETQPAPAAFTLFGLPDQEAQENRYAIQIPYLLGLIATRSVDQPVTGLKELLQQHEVRIRNGMKAYALLNTLRSGSQDPAVRAEFERHKQDLGYGLLLKRYTDNVANASETQIAQATQDSIPRVAPLYFSFRIMVLSGVLMLGIFIFAFWSVIRNRIGHRPWLLKAALYGIPLPWIAIESGWFVAEYGRQPWAIGEILPTAVANSSLTTGDLLFSMGLICGLYTLFLIVEMYLMFKFARLGPSSLRTGRYHHEQPLTLTTATGA
;
A
#
# COMPACT_ATOMS: atom_id res chain seq x y z
N MET A 1 11.69 23.42 -18.79
CA MET A 1 10.22 23.29 -18.73
C MET A 1 9.93 22.09 -17.85
N LEU A 2 9.02 22.19 -16.87
CA LEU A 2 8.69 21.02 -16.03
C LEU A 2 8.02 19.96 -16.92
N ASP A 3 8.47 18.73 -16.83
CA ASP A 3 7.92 17.60 -17.59
C ASP A 3 6.52 17.26 -17.05
N ILE A 4 5.50 17.26 -17.93
CA ILE A 4 4.10 16.97 -17.59
C ILE A 4 3.96 15.56 -17.01
N VAL A 5 4.71 14.59 -17.53
CA VAL A 5 4.69 13.20 -17.06
C VAL A 5 5.20 13.13 -15.61
N GLU A 6 6.33 13.79 -15.32
CA GLU A 6 6.90 13.81 -13.97
C GLU A 6 5.99 14.55 -12.97
N LEU A 7 5.34 15.64 -13.38
CA LEU A 7 4.36 16.33 -12.53
C LEU A 7 3.12 15.47 -12.26
N SER A 8 2.60 14.77 -13.28
CA SER A 8 1.46 13.86 -13.11
C SER A 8 1.80 12.70 -12.17
N ARG A 9 3.00 12.12 -12.29
CA ARG A 9 3.52 11.10 -11.38
C ARG A 9 3.65 11.62 -9.96
N LEU A 10 4.23 12.80 -9.78
CA LEU A 10 4.40 13.42 -8.47
C LEU A 10 3.05 13.69 -7.81
N GLN A 11 2.07 14.22 -8.56
CA GLN A 11 0.72 14.47 -8.03
C GLN A 11 0.05 13.18 -7.57
N PHE A 12 0.10 12.11 -8.36
CA PHE A 12 -0.46 10.83 -7.99
C PHE A 12 0.24 10.23 -6.77
N ALA A 13 1.58 10.28 -6.74
CA ALA A 13 2.36 9.79 -5.60
C ALA A 13 2.03 10.54 -4.30
N LEU A 14 1.96 11.87 -4.34
CA LEU A 14 1.56 12.68 -3.18
C LEU A 14 0.14 12.33 -2.71
N THR A 15 -0.81 12.19 -3.63
CA THR A 15 -2.19 11.82 -3.27
C THR A 15 -2.24 10.44 -2.61
N ALA A 16 -1.56 9.45 -3.18
CA ALA A 16 -1.51 8.10 -2.65
C ALA A 16 -0.86 8.05 -1.26
N MET A 17 0.30 8.69 -1.08
CA MET A 17 1.00 8.72 0.20
C MET A 17 0.19 9.45 1.28
N TYR A 18 -0.44 10.59 0.97
CA TYR A 18 -1.36 11.24 1.93
C TYR A 18 -2.54 10.34 2.30
N HIS A 19 -3.14 9.64 1.35
CA HIS A 19 -4.23 8.70 1.62
C HIS A 19 -3.76 7.55 2.54
N PHE A 20 -2.57 7.03 2.32
CA PHE A 20 -1.99 5.97 3.14
C PHE A 20 -1.54 6.40 4.55
N LEU A 21 -1.61 7.67 4.90
CA LEU A 21 -1.53 8.08 6.32
C LEU A 21 -2.76 7.60 7.12
N PHE A 22 -3.92 7.45 6.47
CA PHE A 22 -5.20 7.11 7.14
C PHE A 22 -5.58 5.64 7.01
N VAL A 23 -5.36 5.01 5.85
CA VAL A 23 -5.81 3.64 5.54
C VAL A 23 -5.29 2.59 6.52
N PRO A 24 -3.99 2.52 6.86
CA PRO A 24 -3.47 1.47 7.73
C PRO A 24 -4.09 1.51 9.13
N LEU A 25 -4.32 2.72 9.65
CA LEU A 25 -4.93 2.89 10.96
C LEU A 25 -6.40 2.46 10.94
N THR A 26 -7.14 2.75 9.87
CA THR A 26 -8.53 2.27 9.68
C THR A 26 -8.57 0.74 9.73
N LEU A 27 -7.76 0.05 8.93
CA LEU A 27 -7.73 -1.41 8.87
C LEU A 27 -7.42 -2.04 10.23
N GLY A 28 -6.36 -1.56 10.90
CA GLY A 28 -5.93 -2.12 12.17
C GLY A 28 -6.89 -1.82 13.33
N MET A 29 -7.40 -0.59 13.39
CA MET A 29 -8.33 -0.18 14.46
C MET A 29 -9.67 -0.88 14.34
N ALA A 30 -10.21 -1.10 13.13
CA ALA A 30 -11.49 -1.78 12.94
C ALA A 30 -11.48 -3.19 13.55
N PHE A 31 -10.42 -3.97 13.32
CA PHE A 31 -10.27 -5.30 13.93
C PHE A 31 -10.04 -5.25 15.44
N LEU A 32 -9.22 -4.32 15.91
CA LEU A 32 -9.02 -4.15 17.35
C LEU A 32 -10.32 -3.79 18.07
N LEU A 33 -11.18 -2.95 17.48
CA LEU A 33 -12.49 -2.62 18.00
C LEU A 33 -13.40 -3.86 18.06
N ALA A 34 -13.42 -4.65 16.99
CA ALA A 34 -14.21 -5.89 16.95
C ALA A 34 -13.74 -6.90 18.02
N ILE A 35 -12.42 -7.04 18.24
CA ILE A 35 -11.86 -7.88 19.29
C ILE A 35 -12.26 -7.35 20.68
N MET A 36 -12.10 -6.04 20.94
CA MET A 36 -12.45 -5.44 22.23
C MET A 36 -13.94 -5.60 22.54
N GLU A 37 -14.80 -5.41 21.54
CA GLU A 37 -16.23 -5.58 21.70
C GLU A 37 -16.62 -7.05 21.88
N THR A 38 -15.97 -7.98 21.20
CA THR A 38 -16.14 -9.42 21.42
C THR A 38 -15.86 -9.78 22.89
N VAL A 39 -14.76 -9.28 23.44
CA VAL A 39 -14.45 -9.49 24.85
C VAL A 39 -15.50 -8.84 25.77
N TYR A 40 -16.06 -7.68 25.40
CA TYR A 40 -17.17 -7.07 26.12
C TYR A 40 -18.41 -7.97 26.14
N VAL A 41 -18.82 -8.48 25.00
CA VAL A 41 -20.04 -9.32 24.87
C VAL A 41 -19.88 -10.61 25.67
N LEU A 42 -18.70 -11.26 25.59
CA LEU A 42 -18.41 -12.52 26.28
C LEU A 42 -18.24 -12.35 27.79
N SER A 43 -17.59 -11.27 28.24
CA SER A 43 -17.26 -11.07 29.66
C SER A 43 -18.30 -10.25 30.43
N GLY A 44 -19.14 -9.48 29.76
CA GLY A 44 -20.06 -8.52 30.34
C GLY A 44 -19.41 -7.30 31.06
N LYS A 45 -18.08 -7.21 31.02
CA LYS A 45 -17.34 -6.18 31.76
C LYS A 45 -17.40 -4.82 31.05
N GLN A 46 -17.94 -3.81 31.74
CA GLN A 46 -18.14 -2.46 31.19
C GLN A 46 -16.86 -1.80 30.65
N ILE A 47 -15.71 -2.11 31.22
CA ILE A 47 -14.43 -1.54 30.80
C ILE A 47 -14.12 -1.83 29.31
N TYR A 48 -14.51 -2.98 28.78
CA TYR A 48 -14.30 -3.30 27.36
C TYR A 48 -15.27 -2.53 26.45
N LYS A 49 -16.50 -2.25 26.90
CA LYS A 49 -17.41 -1.33 26.20
C LYS A 49 -16.81 0.09 26.14
N ASP A 50 -16.24 0.55 27.24
CA ASP A 50 -15.61 1.86 27.31
C ASP A 50 -14.35 1.91 26.43
N MET A 51 -13.60 0.80 26.33
CA MET A 51 -12.48 0.66 25.39
C MET A 51 -12.96 0.78 23.95
N THR A 52 -13.99 0.04 23.57
CA THR A 52 -14.54 0.10 22.19
C THR A 52 -15.04 1.51 21.87
N LYS A 53 -15.73 2.19 22.78
CA LYS A 53 -16.19 3.57 22.58
C LYS A 53 -15.04 4.57 22.45
N PHE A 54 -14.03 4.46 23.30
CA PHE A 54 -12.88 5.37 23.27
C PHE A 54 -12.04 5.21 21.99
N TRP A 55 -11.61 3.99 21.69
CA TRP A 55 -10.82 3.70 20.50
C TRP A 55 -11.64 3.91 19.23
N GLY A 56 -12.96 3.61 19.29
CA GLY A 56 -13.89 3.89 18.19
C GLY A 56 -13.98 5.38 17.85
N LYS A 57 -13.87 6.29 18.84
CA LYS A 57 -13.82 7.74 18.59
C LYS A 57 -12.60 8.12 17.74
N LEU A 58 -11.42 7.59 18.09
CA LEU A 58 -10.18 7.83 17.33
C LEU A 58 -10.27 7.19 15.93
N PHE A 59 -10.79 5.97 15.85
CA PHE A 59 -11.08 5.32 14.58
C PHE A 59 -11.97 6.19 13.68
N GLY A 60 -13.07 6.74 14.19
CA GLY A 60 -14.02 7.53 13.40
C GLY A 60 -13.43 8.83 12.84
N ILE A 61 -12.52 9.48 13.59
CA ILE A 61 -11.80 10.66 13.10
C ILE A 61 -10.95 10.29 11.89
N ASN A 62 -10.13 9.25 12.03
CA ASN A 62 -9.26 8.74 10.97
C ASN A 62 -10.05 8.23 9.76
N PHE A 63 -11.12 7.47 9.99
CA PHE A 63 -11.99 6.91 8.97
C PHE A 63 -12.58 7.99 8.05
N ALA A 64 -13.13 9.07 8.64
CA ALA A 64 -13.73 10.15 7.86
C ALA A 64 -12.73 10.79 6.88
N LEU A 65 -11.49 10.96 7.30
CA LEU A 65 -10.44 11.53 6.45
C LEU A 65 -9.90 10.51 5.43
N GLY A 66 -9.83 9.24 5.82
CA GLY A 66 -9.50 8.15 4.91
C GLY A 66 -10.47 8.09 3.72
N VAL A 67 -11.78 8.15 3.98
CA VAL A 67 -12.82 8.19 2.93
C VAL A 67 -12.67 9.42 2.04
N ALA A 68 -12.50 10.61 2.60
CA ALA A 68 -12.39 11.84 1.83
C ALA A 68 -11.17 11.82 0.88
N THR A 69 -10.03 11.32 1.36
CA THR A 69 -8.80 11.22 0.56
C THR A 69 -8.87 10.09 -0.47
N GLY A 70 -9.57 8.97 -0.16
CA GLY A 70 -9.78 7.87 -1.09
C GLY A 70 -10.61 8.27 -2.31
N LEU A 71 -11.72 8.95 -2.11
CA LEU A 71 -12.55 9.46 -3.20
C LEU A 71 -11.76 10.37 -4.15
N THR A 72 -10.92 11.24 -3.63
CA THR A 72 -10.09 12.13 -4.45
C THR A 72 -9.07 11.34 -5.27
N MET A 73 -8.54 10.25 -4.72
CA MET A 73 -7.60 9.38 -5.42
C MET A 73 -8.26 8.68 -6.61
N GLU A 74 -9.50 8.21 -6.46
CA GLU A 74 -10.24 7.60 -7.57
C GLU A 74 -10.51 8.60 -8.70
N PHE A 75 -10.86 9.84 -8.39
CA PHE A 75 -11.06 10.87 -9.41
C PHE A 75 -9.83 11.14 -10.27
N GLN A 76 -8.63 10.91 -9.76
CA GLN A 76 -7.40 11.10 -10.55
C GLN A 76 -7.29 10.16 -11.74
N PHE A 77 -7.88 8.98 -11.69
CA PHE A 77 -7.89 8.07 -12.84
C PHE A 77 -8.66 8.64 -14.03
N GLY A 78 -9.70 9.45 -13.80
CA GLY A 78 -10.43 10.16 -14.85
C GLY A 78 -9.81 11.50 -15.26
N THR A 79 -9.17 12.21 -14.33
CA THR A 79 -8.63 13.56 -14.58
C THR A 79 -7.20 13.53 -15.08
N ASN A 80 -6.28 12.86 -14.37
CA ASN A 80 -4.85 12.90 -14.66
C ASN A 80 -4.37 11.72 -15.51
N TRP A 81 -5.10 10.60 -15.51
CA TRP A 81 -4.72 9.34 -16.12
C TRP A 81 -5.80 8.80 -17.06
N SER A 82 -6.41 9.68 -17.87
CA SER A 82 -7.53 9.33 -18.73
C SER A 82 -7.17 8.31 -19.82
N TYR A 83 -5.95 8.37 -20.39
CA TYR A 83 -5.49 7.36 -21.34
C TYR A 83 -5.30 6.00 -20.70
N TYR A 84 -4.77 5.96 -19.47
CA TYR A 84 -4.74 4.74 -18.67
C TYR A 84 -6.15 4.16 -18.50
N SER A 85 -7.09 4.97 -18.01
CA SER A 85 -8.48 4.54 -17.75
C SER A 85 -9.18 4.05 -19.02
N HIS A 86 -8.91 4.69 -20.17
CA HIS A 86 -9.43 4.24 -21.46
C HIS A 86 -8.81 2.89 -21.88
N TYR A 87 -7.52 2.71 -21.65
CA TYR A 87 -6.77 1.53 -22.09
C TYR A 87 -7.12 0.27 -21.32
N VAL A 88 -7.51 0.39 -20.02
CA VAL A 88 -7.74 -0.74 -19.11
C VAL A 88 -9.15 -0.78 -18.52
N GLY A 89 -10.11 -0.01 -19.07
CA GLY A 89 -11.41 0.25 -18.46
C GLY A 89 -12.14 -0.97 -17.91
N ASP A 90 -12.15 -2.07 -18.61
CA ASP A 90 -12.85 -3.29 -18.22
C ASP A 90 -12.16 -4.01 -17.04
N ILE A 91 -10.82 -4.03 -17.04
CA ILE A 91 -10.02 -4.80 -16.11
C ILE A 91 -9.89 -4.05 -14.78
N PHE A 92 -9.59 -2.77 -14.84
CA PHE A 92 -9.38 -1.93 -13.67
C PHE A 92 -10.71 -1.46 -13.06
N GLY A 93 -11.70 -1.15 -13.92
CA GLY A 93 -12.99 -0.64 -13.49
C GLY A 93 -13.86 -1.65 -12.77
N ALA A 94 -13.77 -2.95 -13.09
CA ALA A 94 -14.59 -3.98 -12.43
C ALA A 94 -14.28 -4.12 -10.93
N PRO A 95 -13.01 -4.28 -10.48
CA PRO A 95 -12.68 -4.25 -9.04
C PRO A 95 -13.08 -2.97 -8.34
N LEU A 96 -12.87 -1.79 -8.94
CA LEU A 96 -13.25 -0.50 -8.35
C LEU A 96 -14.76 -0.34 -8.23
N ALA A 97 -15.53 -0.79 -9.23
CA ALA A 97 -16.99 -0.75 -9.16
C ALA A 97 -17.53 -1.66 -8.03
N ILE A 98 -16.96 -2.85 -7.86
CA ILE A 98 -17.34 -3.76 -6.77
C ILE A 98 -16.93 -3.16 -5.42
N GLU A 99 -15.76 -2.56 -5.32
CA GLU A 99 -15.32 -1.84 -4.12
C GLU A 99 -16.34 -0.76 -3.74
N GLY A 100 -16.66 0.16 -4.67
CA GLY A 100 -17.59 1.25 -4.40
C GLY A 100 -19.00 0.76 -4.07
N LEU A 101 -19.55 -0.18 -4.84
CA LEU A 101 -20.92 -0.65 -4.68
C LEU A 101 -21.11 -1.60 -3.48
N MET A 102 -20.14 -2.40 -3.14
CA MET A 102 -20.27 -3.41 -2.10
C MET A 102 -19.50 -3.02 -0.83
N ALA A 103 -18.20 -2.81 -0.93
CA ALA A 103 -17.37 -2.59 0.25
C ALA A 103 -17.62 -1.20 0.89
N PHE A 104 -17.58 -0.13 0.12
CA PHE A 104 -17.79 1.24 0.62
C PHE A 104 -19.21 1.46 1.17
N PHE A 105 -20.26 0.99 0.49
CA PHE A 105 -21.62 1.10 1.02
C PHE A 105 -21.84 0.25 2.27
N LEU A 106 -21.26 -0.94 2.32
CA LEU A 106 -21.30 -1.76 3.52
C LEU A 106 -20.59 -1.07 4.68
N GLU A 107 -19.39 -0.58 4.44
CA GLU A 107 -18.57 0.09 5.45
C GLU A 107 -19.25 1.36 5.97
N SER A 108 -19.68 2.27 5.10
CA SER A 108 -20.30 3.54 5.49
C SER A 108 -21.61 3.35 6.23
N THR A 109 -22.44 2.38 5.84
CA THR A 109 -23.68 2.03 6.51
C THR A 109 -23.43 1.53 7.94
N PHE A 110 -22.52 0.57 8.09
CA PHE A 110 -22.26 -0.03 9.40
C PHE A 110 -21.42 0.86 10.32
N VAL A 111 -20.59 1.77 9.80
CA VAL A 111 -19.93 2.80 10.61
C VAL A 111 -20.96 3.72 11.28
N GLY A 112 -22.01 4.12 10.55
CA GLY A 112 -23.12 4.87 11.14
C GLY A 112 -23.81 4.10 12.29
N LEU A 113 -24.11 2.82 12.07
CA LEU A 113 -24.70 1.96 13.10
C LEU A 113 -23.74 1.69 14.28
N PHE A 114 -22.44 1.59 14.04
CA PHE A 114 -21.43 1.45 15.09
C PHE A 114 -21.46 2.65 16.06
N PHE A 115 -21.54 3.87 15.54
CA PHE A 115 -21.56 5.06 16.41
C PHE A 115 -22.91 5.30 17.09
N PHE A 116 -24.02 5.10 16.37
CA PHE A 116 -25.37 5.49 16.84
C PHE A 116 -26.22 4.29 17.28
N GLY A 117 -25.71 3.07 17.20
CA GLY A 117 -26.42 1.84 17.53
C GLY A 117 -26.36 1.40 18.99
N TRP A 118 -25.49 1.98 19.84
CA TRP A 118 -25.22 1.52 21.19
C TRP A 118 -26.44 1.43 22.12
N ASP A 119 -27.43 2.26 21.94
CA ASP A 119 -28.63 2.32 22.74
C ASP A 119 -29.86 1.75 21.98
N ARG A 120 -29.70 1.34 20.72
CA ARG A 120 -30.78 0.85 19.85
C ARG A 120 -30.65 -0.64 19.54
N LEU A 121 -29.43 -1.17 19.54
CA LEU A 121 -29.13 -2.56 19.20
C LEU A 121 -28.83 -3.37 20.46
N GLY A 122 -29.19 -4.65 20.42
CA GLY A 122 -28.71 -5.61 21.41
C GLY A 122 -27.19 -5.80 21.32
N LYS A 123 -26.56 -6.26 22.40
CA LYS A 123 -25.09 -6.42 22.47
C LYS A 123 -24.51 -7.24 21.31
N VAL A 124 -25.17 -8.38 20.98
CA VAL A 124 -24.73 -9.26 19.88
C VAL A 124 -24.93 -8.61 18.52
N GLN A 125 -26.05 -7.88 18.34
CA GLN A 125 -26.31 -7.16 17.09
C GLN A 125 -25.27 -6.04 16.86
N HIS A 126 -24.93 -5.30 17.91
CA HIS A 126 -23.90 -4.25 17.80
C HIS A 126 -22.53 -4.85 17.52
N LEU A 127 -22.19 -5.98 18.15
CA LEU A 127 -20.96 -6.72 17.84
C LEU A 127 -20.92 -7.15 16.37
N ALA A 128 -22.04 -7.65 15.84
CA ALA A 128 -22.11 -8.01 14.40
C ALA A 128 -21.87 -6.80 13.50
N VAL A 129 -22.41 -5.62 13.86
CA VAL A 129 -22.15 -4.35 13.16
C VAL A 129 -20.65 -4.02 13.16
N THR A 130 -19.98 -4.15 14.31
CA THR A 130 -18.54 -3.85 14.45
C THR A 130 -17.68 -4.80 13.61
N TRP A 131 -18.04 -6.09 13.56
CA TRP A 131 -17.38 -7.04 12.67
C TRP A 131 -17.65 -6.75 11.19
N LEU A 132 -18.84 -6.28 10.83
CA LEU A 132 -19.14 -5.90 9.45
C LEU A 132 -18.37 -4.64 9.02
N VAL A 133 -18.13 -3.68 9.93
CA VAL A 133 -17.21 -2.55 9.67
C VAL A 133 -15.80 -3.08 9.40
N ALA A 134 -15.28 -3.97 10.25
CA ALA A 134 -13.94 -4.52 10.07
C ALA A 134 -13.79 -5.32 8.77
N LEU A 135 -14.81 -6.12 8.42
CA LEU A 135 -14.83 -6.87 7.17
C LEU A 135 -14.97 -5.95 5.96
N GLY A 136 -15.82 -4.91 6.03
CA GLY A 136 -16.01 -3.94 4.96
C GLY A 136 -14.71 -3.23 4.59
N SER A 137 -13.97 -2.73 5.58
CA SER A 137 -12.66 -2.10 5.36
C SER A 137 -11.66 -3.04 4.70
N ASN A 138 -11.65 -4.32 5.07
CA ASN A 138 -10.77 -5.31 4.44
C ASN A 138 -11.23 -5.69 3.03
N MET A 139 -12.53 -5.75 2.77
CA MET A 139 -13.07 -5.98 1.43
C MET A 139 -12.75 -4.82 0.48
N SER A 140 -12.81 -3.57 0.96
CA SER A 140 -12.35 -2.40 0.21
C SER A 140 -10.88 -2.55 -0.18
N ALA A 141 -10.01 -2.85 0.79
CA ALA A 141 -8.60 -3.10 0.54
C ALA A 141 -8.35 -4.25 -0.45
N LEU A 142 -9.15 -5.32 -0.41
CA LEU A 142 -9.03 -6.45 -1.34
C LEU A 142 -9.23 -6.00 -2.79
N TRP A 143 -10.32 -5.30 -3.08
CA TRP A 143 -10.65 -4.91 -4.45
C TRP A 143 -9.66 -3.90 -5.04
N ILE A 144 -9.23 -2.92 -4.24
CA ILE A 144 -8.18 -1.98 -4.65
C ILE A 144 -6.86 -2.71 -4.93
N LEU A 145 -6.50 -3.70 -4.11
CA LEU A 145 -5.25 -4.45 -4.28
C LEU A 145 -5.31 -5.50 -5.38
N VAL A 146 -6.49 -6.00 -5.75
CA VAL A 146 -6.69 -6.77 -6.98
C VAL A 146 -6.38 -5.91 -8.20
N ALA A 147 -6.92 -4.70 -8.27
CA ALA A 147 -6.63 -3.76 -9.35
C ALA A 147 -5.14 -3.38 -9.41
N ASN A 148 -4.54 -3.03 -8.26
CA ASN A 148 -3.12 -2.71 -8.18
C ASN A 148 -2.20 -3.91 -8.47
N GLY A 149 -2.57 -5.10 -8.03
CA GLY A 149 -1.84 -6.33 -8.32
C GLY A 149 -1.80 -6.65 -9.81
N TRP A 150 -2.88 -6.39 -10.52
CA TRP A 150 -2.91 -6.53 -11.98
C TRP A 150 -1.96 -5.53 -12.66
N MET A 151 -1.86 -4.29 -12.18
CA MET A 151 -0.88 -3.34 -12.72
C MET A 151 0.57 -3.82 -12.57
N GLN A 152 0.84 -4.64 -11.56
CA GLN A 152 2.17 -5.20 -11.27
C GLN A 152 2.43 -6.50 -12.05
N ASN A 153 1.38 -7.32 -12.23
CA ASN A 153 1.40 -8.59 -12.95
C ASN A 153 0.12 -8.71 -13.80
N PRO A 154 0.13 -8.23 -15.05
CA PRO A 154 -1.05 -8.13 -15.90
C PRO A 154 -1.45 -9.48 -16.52
N VAL A 155 -1.99 -10.37 -15.68
CA VAL A 155 -2.53 -11.68 -16.09
C VAL A 155 -4.00 -11.57 -16.53
N ALA A 156 -4.53 -12.63 -17.13
CA ALA A 156 -5.94 -12.79 -17.50
C ALA A 156 -6.48 -11.68 -18.41
N SER A 157 -5.62 -11.11 -19.25
CA SER A 157 -5.97 -10.03 -20.17
C SER A 157 -5.17 -10.10 -21.44
N GLU A 158 -5.73 -9.55 -22.53
CA GLU A 158 -5.10 -9.52 -23.83
C GLU A 158 -5.31 -8.16 -24.51
N PHE A 159 -4.31 -7.71 -25.27
CA PHE A 159 -4.42 -6.50 -26.07
C PHE A 159 -5.21 -6.78 -27.36
N ASN A 160 -6.29 -6.03 -27.55
CA ASN A 160 -7.09 -6.04 -28.76
C ASN A 160 -6.73 -4.84 -29.65
N PHE A 161 -6.16 -5.12 -30.82
CA PHE A 161 -5.72 -4.07 -31.76
C PHE A 161 -6.89 -3.36 -32.49
N GLU A 162 -8.10 -3.93 -32.51
CA GLU A 162 -9.29 -3.31 -33.09
C GLU A 162 -9.86 -2.24 -32.15
N THR A 163 -9.94 -2.53 -30.86
CA THR A 163 -10.44 -1.61 -29.83
C THR A 163 -9.32 -0.73 -29.25
N MET A 164 -8.07 -1.07 -29.46
CA MET A 164 -6.87 -0.43 -28.89
C MET A 164 -6.88 -0.44 -27.36
N ARG A 165 -7.39 -1.51 -26.76
CA ARG A 165 -7.54 -1.68 -25.31
C ARG A 165 -7.00 -3.04 -24.87
N MET A 166 -6.69 -3.11 -23.58
CA MET A 166 -6.60 -4.40 -22.90
C MET A 166 -8.01 -4.88 -22.56
N GLU A 167 -8.30 -6.12 -22.88
CA GLU A 167 -9.58 -6.77 -22.62
C GLU A 167 -9.41 -7.90 -21.62
N MET A 168 -10.35 -8.02 -20.69
CA MET A 168 -10.33 -9.05 -19.66
C MET A 168 -10.76 -10.40 -20.23
N LEU A 169 -9.93 -11.43 -20.02
CA LEU A 169 -10.24 -12.79 -20.43
C LEU A 169 -10.91 -13.62 -19.32
N SER A 170 -10.51 -13.37 -18.08
CA SER A 170 -11.00 -14.16 -16.93
C SER A 170 -11.01 -13.31 -15.65
N PHE A 171 -12.21 -13.04 -15.11
CA PHE A 171 -12.34 -12.32 -13.86
C PHE A 171 -11.83 -13.13 -12.65
N SER A 172 -12.02 -14.45 -12.66
CA SER A 172 -11.52 -15.30 -11.57
C SER A 172 -10.00 -15.32 -11.50
N GLU A 173 -9.31 -15.39 -12.64
CA GLU A 173 -7.84 -15.35 -12.67
C GLU A 173 -7.31 -13.97 -12.31
N LEU A 174 -8.03 -12.90 -12.66
CA LEU A 174 -7.71 -11.54 -12.23
C LEU A 174 -7.72 -11.44 -10.70
N VAL A 175 -8.80 -11.93 -10.05
CA VAL A 175 -8.94 -11.91 -8.59
C VAL A 175 -7.92 -12.82 -7.91
N LEU A 176 -7.63 -13.98 -8.50
CA LEU A 176 -6.68 -14.97 -7.96
C LEU A 176 -5.23 -14.71 -8.38
N ASN A 177 -4.93 -13.55 -8.96
CA ASN A 177 -3.58 -13.14 -9.29
C ASN A 177 -2.65 -13.27 -8.05
N PRO A 178 -1.59 -14.09 -8.09
CA PRO A 178 -0.73 -14.34 -6.94
C PRO A 178 -0.16 -13.06 -6.33
N VAL A 179 0.30 -12.13 -7.17
CA VAL A 179 0.82 -10.82 -6.73
C VAL A 179 -0.24 -10.01 -5.99
N ALA A 180 -1.49 -10.02 -6.47
CA ALA A 180 -2.59 -9.32 -5.80
C ALA A 180 -2.91 -9.93 -4.43
N GLN A 181 -2.94 -11.26 -4.34
CA GLN A 181 -3.25 -11.98 -3.10
C GLN A 181 -2.19 -11.74 -2.02
N VAL A 182 -0.92 -11.89 -2.38
CA VAL A 182 0.19 -11.65 -1.42
C VAL A 182 0.23 -10.19 -0.98
N LYS A 183 0.04 -9.24 -1.90
CA LYS A 183 -0.04 -7.80 -1.58
C LYS A 183 -1.20 -7.50 -0.63
N PHE A 184 -2.36 -8.09 -0.87
CA PHE A 184 -3.53 -7.89 -0.01
C PHE A 184 -3.24 -8.32 1.43
N VAL A 185 -2.79 -9.56 1.63
CA VAL A 185 -2.55 -10.08 2.98
C VAL A 185 -1.42 -9.32 3.68
N HIS A 186 -0.35 -8.99 2.95
CA HIS A 186 0.77 -8.21 3.48
C HIS A 186 0.35 -6.79 3.89
N THR A 187 -0.40 -6.08 3.04
CA THR A 187 -0.87 -4.70 3.30
C THR A 187 -1.84 -4.65 4.48
N VAL A 188 -2.77 -5.61 4.54
CA VAL A 188 -3.72 -5.70 5.65
C VAL A 188 -3.00 -6.02 6.97
N ALA A 189 -2.05 -6.96 6.97
CA ALA A 189 -1.23 -7.27 8.14
C ALA A 189 -0.39 -6.05 8.60
N ALA A 190 0.12 -5.26 7.66
CA ALA A 190 0.81 -4.00 7.97
C ALA A 190 -0.15 -2.99 8.62
N GLY A 191 -1.39 -2.87 8.14
CA GLY A 191 -2.45 -2.08 8.78
C GLY A 191 -2.76 -2.55 10.20
N TYR A 192 -2.86 -3.86 10.42
CA TYR A 192 -3.05 -4.44 11.77
C TYR A 192 -1.88 -4.11 12.70
N THR A 193 -0.66 -4.13 12.18
CA THR A 193 0.54 -3.71 12.92
C THR A 193 0.47 -2.22 13.28
N ALA A 194 0.02 -1.37 12.35
CA ALA A 194 -0.12 0.07 12.58
C ALA A 194 -1.17 0.39 13.66
N GLY A 195 -2.37 -0.19 13.57
CA GLY A 195 -3.41 -0.04 14.59
C GLY A 195 -2.95 -0.56 15.96
N SER A 196 -2.24 -1.69 15.98
CA SER A 196 -1.69 -2.26 17.22
C SER A 196 -0.63 -1.36 17.84
N MET A 197 0.31 -0.82 17.07
CA MET A 197 1.34 0.08 17.57
C MET A 197 0.75 1.38 18.08
N PHE A 198 -0.27 1.92 17.41
CA PHE A 198 -0.99 3.11 17.84
C PHE A 198 -1.67 2.91 19.21
N VAL A 199 -2.43 1.82 19.36
CA VAL A 199 -3.10 1.49 20.64
C VAL A 199 -2.07 1.18 21.72
N LEU A 200 -1.01 0.44 21.40
CA LEU A 200 0.08 0.10 22.33
C LEU A 200 0.78 1.35 22.84
N GLY A 201 1.14 2.28 21.95
CA GLY A 201 1.89 3.49 22.29
C GLY A 201 1.07 4.46 23.15
N ILE A 202 -0.21 4.71 22.82
CA ILE A 202 -1.09 5.57 23.64
C ILE A 202 -1.37 4.90 24.99
N SER A 203 -1.59 3.59 25.04
CA SER A 203 -1.73 2.85 26.29
C SER A 203 -0.47 2.94 27.15
N ALA A 204 0.71 2.86 26.55
CA ALA A 204 1.98 3.06 27.22
C ALA A 204 2.12 4.47 27.81
N TRP A 205 1.63 5.49 27.09
CA TRP A 205 1.62 6.86 27.59
C TRP A 205 0.74 7.01 28.86
N TYR A 206 -0.46 6.39 28.89
CA TYR A 206 -1.30 6.40 30.11
C TYR A 206 -0.59 5.71 31.28
N LEU A 207 0.08 4.57 31.03
CA LEU A 207 0.84 3.86 32.06
C LEU A 207 2.02 4.69 32.57
N LEU A 208 2.75 5.40 31.71
CA LEU A 208 3.83 6.31 32.12
C LEU A 208 3.34 7.48 32.94
N LYS A 209 2.10 7.95 32.71
CA LYS A 209 1.46 9.03 33.46
C LYS A 209 0.71 8.53 34.70
N GLY A 210 0.62 7.23 34.95
CA GLY A 210 -0.10 6.62 36.06
C GLY A 210 -1.61 6.83 36.05
N ARG A 211 -2.21 7.14 34.87
CA ARG A 211 -3.65 7.41 34.74
C ARG A 211 -4.35 6.32 33.93
N ASP A 212 -5.64 6.13 34.17
CA ASP A 212 -6.49 5.14 33.45
C ASP A 212 -5.84 3.75 33.38
N THR A 213 -5.10 3.33 34.41
CA THR A 213 -4.19 2.18 34.38
C THR A 213 -4.89 0.87 34.11
N ALA A 214 -6.12 0.66 34.59
CA ALA A 214 -6.89 -0.56 34.35
C ALA A 214 -7.32 -0.68 32.88
N PHE A 215 -7.70 0.42 32.24
CA PHE A 215 -7.99 0.55 30.84
C PHE A 215 -6.72 0.34 30.00
N ALA A 216 -5.66 1.07 30.34
CA ALA A 216 -4.40 1.06 29.60
C ALA A 216 -3.76 -0.33 29.59
N LYS A 217 -3.75 -1.06 30.72
CA LYS A 217 -3.21 -2.44 30.75
C LYS A 217 -3.97 -3.40 29.84
N ARG A 218 -5.30 -3.28 29.75
CA ARG A 218 -6.12 -4.14 28.89
C ARG A 218 -5.94 -3.80 27.41
N SER A 219 -5.95 -2.51 27.07
CA SER A 219 -5.68 -2.06 25.70
C SER A 219 -4.28 -2.46 25.25
N PHE A 220 -3.27 -2.27 26.12
CA PHE A 220 -1.90 -2.70 25.87
C PHE A 220 -1.80 -4.21 25.62
N ALA A 221 -2.50 -5.03 26.43
CA ALA A 221 -2.46 -6.49 26.29
C ALA A 221 -3.08 -6.93 24.96
N ILE A 222 -4.24 -6.40 24.58
CA ILE A 222 -4.89 -6.72 23.31
C ILE A 222 -3.99 -6.29 22.14
N ALA A 223 -3.49 -5.06 22.18
CA ALA A 223 -2.63 -4.52 21.13
C ALA A 223 -1.30 -5.27 21.01
N ALA A 224 -0.67 -5.65 22.12
CA ALA A 224 0.58 -6.43 22.09
C ALA A 224 0.36 -7.83 21.52
N SER A 225 -0.75 -8.49 21.85
CA SER A 225 -1.04 -9.83 21.36
C SER A 225 -1.41 -9.84 19.88
N PHE A 226 -2.32 -8.95 19.47
CA PHE A 226 -2.72 -8.84 18.07
C PHE A 226 -1.58 -8.30 17.20
N GLY A 227 -0.83 -7.30 17.68
CA GLY A 227 0.32 -6.75 16.97
C GLY A 227 1.49 -7.74 16.82
N MET A 228 1.69 -8.63 17.79
CA MET A 228 2.69 -9.71 17.67
C MET A 228 2.34 -10.67 16.53
N ALA A 229 1.08 -11.08 16.44
CA ALA A 229 0.62 -11.91 15.33
C ALA A 229 0.71 -11.17 13.99
N ALA A 230 0.31 -9.89 13.95
CA ALA A 230 0.35 -9.06 12.76
C ALA A 230 1.78 -8.86 12.23
N ILE A 231 2.74 -8.51 13.08
CA ILE A 231 4.12 -8.27 12.63
C ILE A 231 4.80 -9.55 12.14
N LEU A 232 4.52 -10.70 12.75
CA LEU A 232 5.00 -11.99 12.24
C LEU A 232 4.40 -12.29 10.86
N SER A 233 3.11 -12.03 10.68
CA SER A 233 2.46 -12.15 9.36
C SER A 233 3.08 -11.21 8.32
N VAL A 234 3.36 -9.95 8.68
CA VAL A 234 4.03 -8.98 7.79
C VAL A 234 5.38 -9.50 7.32
N ILE A 235 6.18 -10.09 8.21
CA ILE A 235 7.51 -10.61 7.87
C ILE A 235 7.40 -11.79 6.89
N VAL A 236 6.56 -12.78 7.21
CA VAL A 236 6.38 -13.98 6.36
C VAL A 236 5.82 -13.60 4.99
N LEU A 237 4.80 -12.73 4.96
CA LEU A 237 4.17 -12.30 3.70
C LEU A 237 5.04 -11.31 2.92
N GLY A 238 5.92 -10.57 3.60
CA GLY A 238 6.92 -9.73 2.96
C GLY A 238 7.97 -10.55 2.22
N ASP A 239 8.41 -11.66 2.81
CA ASP A 239 9.30 -12.63 2.17
C ASP A 239 8.64 -13.25 0.93
N GLU A 240 7.37 -13.69 1.04
CA GLU A 240 6.60 -14.21 -0.08
C GLU A 240 6.44 -13.17 -1.19
N SER A 241 6.16 -11.90 -0.84
CA SER A 241 6.08 -10.80 -1.81
C SER A 241 7.42 -10.57 -2.53
N GLY A 242 8.52 -10.69 -1.84
CA GLY A 242 9.87 -10.60 -2.42
C GLY A 242 10.14 -11.71 -3.43
N TYR A 243 9.74 -12.93 -3.11
CA TYR A 243 9.86 -14.09 -3.99
C TYR A 243 9.02 -13.93 -5.28
N GLU A 244 7.74 -13.57 -5.16
CA GLU A 244 6.86 -13.31 -6.31
C GLU A 244 7.40 -12.20 -7.23
N ILE A 245 7.97 -11.13 -6.65
CA ILE A 245 8.63 -10.08 -7.44
C ILE A 245 9.83 -10.63 -8.21
N GLY A 246 10.57 -11.58 -7.65
CA GLY A 246 11.70 -12.24 -8.31
C GLY A 246 11.32 -12.94 -9.61
N ASP A 247 10.12 -13.51 -9.66
CA ASP A 247 9.62 -14.20 -10.85
C ASP A 247 9.01 -13.24 -11.89
N VAL A 248 8.17 -12.29 -11.44
CA VAL A 248 7.36 -11.47 -12.36
C VAL A 248 7.93 -10.07 -12.65
N GLN A 249 8.81 -9.54 -11.81
CA GLN A 249 9.38 -8.19 -11.93
C GLN A 249 10.88 -8.17 -11.62
N LYS A 250 11.67 -8.92 -12.37
CA LYS A 250 13.13 -9.08 -12.17
C LYS A 250 13.87 -7.74 -12.10
N THR A 251 13.50 -6.79 -12.94
CA THR A 251 14.09 -5.43 -12.93
C THR A 251 13.86 -4.72 -11.61
N LYS A 252 12.66 -4.84 -11.03
CA LYS A 252 12.36 -4.27 -9.71
C LYS A 252 13.19 -4.93 -8.62
N LEU A 253 13.28 -6.26 -8.59
CA LEU A 253 14.09 -6.98 -7.61
C LEU A 253 15.55 -6.55 -7.70
N ALA A 254 16.14 -6.56 -8.89
CA ALA A 254 17.52 -6.14 -9.10
C ALA A 254 17.76 -4.67 -8.67
N ALA A 255 16.79 -3.77 -8.91
CA ALA A 255 16.89 -2.38 -8.48
C ALA A 255 16.76 -2.19 -6.96
N ILE A 256 15.87 -2.94 -6.29
CA ILE A 256 15.71 -2.92 -4.82
C ILE A 256 17.00 -3.39 -4.12
N GLU A 257 17.65 -4.40 -4.68
CA GLU A 257 18.87 -4.98 -4.14
C GLU A 257 20.15 -4.31 -4.65
N ALA A 258 20.03 -3.39 -5.61
CA ALA A 258 21.15 -2.74 -6.29
C ALA A 258 22.10 -3.76 -6.95
N GLU A 259 21.52 -4.79 -7.58
CA GLU A 259 22.26 -5.82 -8.29
C GLU A 259 22.56 -5.36 -9.72
N TRP A 260 23.75 -4.84 -9.92
CA TRP A 260 24.20 -4.34 -11.22
C TRP A 260 24.65 -5.45 -12.16
N GLU A 261 25.43 -6.38 -11.63
CA GLU A 261 25.94 -7.56 -12.36
C GLU A 261 25.13 -8.80 -11.99
N THR A 262 24.96 -9.70 -12.94
CA THR A 262 24.38 -11.02 -12.63
C THR A 262 25.30 -11.78 -11.67
N GLN A 263 24.81 -12.08 -10.49
CA GLN A 263 25.57 -12.85 -9.50
C GLN A 263 25.38 -14.35 -9.74
N PRO A 264 26.49 -15.08 -9.92
CA PRO A 264 26.40 -16.54 -9.92
C PRO A 264 25.97 -17.04 -8.53
N ALA A 265 25.42 -18.24 -8.48
CA ALA A 265 25.11 -18.89 -7.22
C ALA A 265 26.39 -19.23 -6.43
N PRO A 266 26.39 -19.02 -5.12
CA PRO A 266 25.34 -18.44 -4.26
C PRO A 266 25.39 -16.91 -4.21
N ALA A 267 24.25 -16.26 -4.50
CA ALA A 267 24.18 -14.79 -4.57
C ALA A 267 24.29 -14.14 -3.16
N ALA A 268 25.11 -13.09 -3.05
CA ALA A 268 25.33 -12.34 -1.83
C ALA A 268 24.37 -11.15 -1.70
N PHE A 269 23.86 -10.91 -0.50
CA PHE A 269 22.99 -9.78 -0.20
C PHE A 269 23.81 -8.54 0.15
N THR A 270 23.59 -7.44 -0.54
CA THR A 270 24.22 -6.16 -0.24
C THR A 270 23.51 -5.48 0.94
N LEU A 271 24.00 -5.69 2.16
CA LEU A 271 23.43 -5.11 3.38
C LEU A 271 23.51 -3.58 3.38
N PHE A 272 24.67 -3.05 3.04
CA PHE A 272 24.94 -1.63 2.90
C PHE A 272 25.74 -1.36 1.63
N GLY A 273 25.47 -0.26 0.96
CA GLY A 273 26.19 0.21 -0.23
C GLY A 273 25.65 1.56 -0.66
N LEU A 274 26.41 2.25 -1.47
CA LEU A 274 26.00 3.51 -2.10
C LEU A 274 25.86 3.25 -3.61
N PRO A 275 24.63 2.97 -4.10
CA PRO A 275 24.42 2.71 -5.53
C PRO A 275 24.73 3.94 -6.38
N ASP A 276 25.56 3.77 -7.39
CA ASP A 276 25.88 4.78 -8.39
C ASP A 276 25.23 4.39 -9.72
N GLN A 277 24.23 5.18 -10.15
CA GLN A 277 23.43 4.91 -11.36
C GLN A 277 24.25 5.08 -12.64
N GLU A 278 25.20 6.05 -12.67
CA GLU A 278 26.01 6.33 -13.86
C GLU A 278 27.12 5.32 -14.04
N ALA A 279 27.81 4.98 -12.95
CA ALA A 279 28.85 3.96 -12.94
C ALA A 279 28.29 2.54 -12.99
N GLN A 280 27.01 2.35 -12.68
CA GLN A 280 26.33 1.04 -12.56
C GLN A 280 27.09 0.10 -11.60
N GLU A 281 27.42 0.61 -10.41
CA GLU A 281 28.14 -0.12 -9.36
C GLU A 281 27.71 0.33 -7.96
N ASN A 282 28.08 -0.45 -6.95
CA ASN A 282 27.89 -0.08 -5.54
C ASN A 282 29.21 0.32 -4.92
N ARG A 283 29.30 1.56 -4.43
CA ARG A 283 30.46 2.01 -3.66
C ARG A 283 30.33 1.58 -2.20
N TYR A 284 31.45 1.21 -1.57
CA TYR A 284 31.52 0.81 -0.15
C TYR A 284 30.54 -0.32 0.21
N ALA A 285 30.37 -1.32 -0.66
CA ALA A 285 29.45 -2.41 -0.44
C ALA A 285 29.90 -3.35 0.70
N ILE A 286 28.98 -3.62 1.65
CA ILE A 286 29.11 -4.67 2.66
C ILE A 286 28.10 -5.76 2.28
N GLN A 287 28.62 -6.96 2.00
CA GLN A 287 27.81 -8.07 1.51
C GLN A 287 27.74 -9.22 2.50
N ILE A 288 26.59 -9.88 2.58
CA ILE A 288 26.37 -11.11 3.34
C ILE A 288 26.25 -12.25 2.33
N PRO A 289 27.20 -13.21 2.33
CA PRO A 289 27.15 -14.34 1.39
C PRO A 289 25.87 -15.17 1.54
N TYR A 290 25.42 -15.81 0.46
CA TYR A 290 24.28 -16.73 0.40
C TYR A 290 22.88 -16.11 0.62
N LEU A 291 22.78 -14.96 1.27
CA LEU A 291 21.51 -14.46 1.77
C LEU A 291 20.57 -13.99 0.63
N LEU A 292 21.09 -13.37 -0.43
CA LEU A 292 20.25 -12.92 -1.54
C LEU A 292 19.63 -14.09 -2.30
N GLY A 293 20.40 -15.15 -2.56
CA GLY A 293 19.87 -16.36 -3.19
C GLY A 293 18.72 -16.98 -2.38
N LEU A 294 18.85 -17.04 -1.06
CA LEU A 294 17.80 -17.56 -0.18
C LEU A 294 16.52 -16.68 -0.21
N ILE A 295 16.67 -15.36 -0.25
CA ILE A 295 15.53 -14.42 -0.25
C ILE A 295 14.87 -14.36 -1.64
N ALA A 296 15.68 -14.23 -2.71
CA ALA A 296 15.17 -13.95 -4.05
C ALA A 296 14.73 -15.22 -4.80
N THR A 297 15.42 -16.36 -4.59
CA THR A 297 15.19 -17.58 -5.37
C THR A 297 14.85 -18.80 -4.51
N ARG A 298 14.85 -18.66 -3.17
CA ARG A 298 14.73 -19.77 -2.21
C ARG A 298 15.74 -20.90 -2.47
N SER A 299 16.83 -20.58 -3.13
CA SER A 299 17.87 -21.51 -3.55
C SER A 299 19.25 -20.90 -3.33
N VAL A 300 20.23 -21.77 -3.08
CA VAL A 300 21.65 -21.39 -3.07
C VAL A 300 22.34 -21.69 -4.41
N ASP A 301 21.63 -22.33 -5.33
CA ASP A 301 22.17 -22.85 -6.60
C ASP A 301 21.66 -22.07 -7.83
N GLN A 302 20.81 -21.06 -7.63
CA GLN A 302 20.29 -20.23 -8.72
C GLN A 302 20.99 -18.86 -8.76
N PRO A 303 21.33 -18.36 -9.97
CA PRO A 303 21.87 -17.01 -10.12
C PRO A 303 20.77 -15.95 -9.94
N VAL A 304 21.16 -14.75 -9.55
CA VAL A 304 20.28 -13.58 -9.51
C VAL A 304 20.69 -12.64 -10.64
N THR A 305 19.76 -12.37 -11.56
CA THR A 305 20.02 -11.56 -12.74
C THR A 305 20.23 -10.09 -12.38
N GLY A 306 21.33 -9.51 -12.87
CA GLY A 306 21.68 -8.12 -12.64
C GLY A 306 21.08 -7.15 -13.66
N LEU A 307 21.07 -5.85 -13.32
CA LEU A 307 20.50 -4.79 -14.15
C LEU A 307 21.18 -4.65 -15.51
N LYS A 308 22.49 -4.89 -15.62
CA LYS A 308 23.20 -4.78 -16.90
C LYS A 308 22.72 -5.80 -17.93
N GLU A 309 22.49 -7.05 -17.48
CA GLU A 309 21.94 -8.08 -18.35
C GLU A 309 20.48 -7.77 -18.73
N LEU A 310 19.67 -7.30 -17.76
CA LEU A 310 18.30 -6.89 -18.03
C LEU A 310 18.23 -5.73 -19.03
N LEU A 311 19.12 -4.75 -18.95
CA LEU A 311 19.20 -3.65 -19.94
C LEU A 311 19.48 -4.17 -21.36
N GLN A 312 20.36 -5.16 -21.52
CA GLN A 312 20.60 -5.80 -22.82
C GLN A 312 19.34 -6.50 -23.35
N GLN A 313 18.62 -7.22 -22.49
CA GLN A 313 17.35 -7.84 -22.85
C GLN A 313 16.29 -6.78 -23.21
N HIS A 314 16.22 -5.67 -22.48
CA HIS A 314 15.29 -4.57 -22.76
C HIS A 314 15.57 -3.92 -24.11
N GLU A 315 16.83 -3.73 -24.49
CA GLU A 315 17.17 -3.21 -25.83
C GLU A 315 16.64 -4.11 -26.95
N VAL A 316 16.81 -5.42 -26.84
CA VAL A 316 16.24 -6.37 -27.81
C VAL A 316 14.73 -6.27 -27.85
N ARG A 317 14.07 -6.19 -26.71
CA ARG A 317 12.61 -6.04 -26.62
C ARG A 317 12.11 -4.70 -27.17
N ILE A 318 12.85 -3.60 -26.98
CA ILE A 318 12.54 -2.30 -27.61
C ILE A 318 12.56 -2.42 -29.14
N ARG A 319 13.58 -3.05 -29.70
CA ARG A 319 13.68 -3.26 -31.15
C ARG A 319 12.56 -4.16 -31.70
N ASN A 320 12.17 -5.20 -30.99
CA ASN A 320 10.99 -6.02 -31.31
C ASN A 320 9.70 -5.19 -31.21
N GLY A 321 9.57 -4.36 -30.18
CA GLY A 321 8.43 -3.46 -29.98
C GLY A 321 8.29 -2.40 -31.07
N MET A 322 9.40 -1.92 -31.67
CA MET A 322 9.38 -1.07 -32.86
C MET A 322 8.72 -1.77 -34.03
N LYS A 323 9.06 -3.05 -34.28
CA LYS A 323 8.44 -3.87 -35.33
C LYS A 323 6.95 -4.07 -35.05
N ALA A 324 6.59 -4.43 -33.78
CA ALA A 324 5.20 -4.58 -33.38
C ALA A 324 4.39 -3.30 -33.61
N TYR A 325 4.96 -2.14 -33.31
CA TYR A 325 4.32 -0.84 -33.51
C TYR A 325 4.12 -0.52 -35.02
N ALA A 326 5.10 -0.82 -35.85
CA ALA A 326 4.98 -0.66 -37.32
C ALA A 326 3.86 -1.55 -37.90
N LEU A 327 3.81 -2.83 -37.48
CA LEU A 327 2.78 -3.79 -37.91
C LEU A 327 1.40 -3.36 -37.41
N LEU A 328 1.29 -2.88 -36.16
CA LEU A 328 0.05 -2.34 -35.59
C LEU A 328 -0.49 -1.18 -36.43
N ASN A 329 0.37 -0.25 -36.86
CA ASN A 329 -0.03 0.87 -37.73
C ASN A 329 -0.53 0.37 -39.10
N THR A 330 0.08 -0.68 -39.65
CA THR A 330 -0.36 -1.30 -40.92
C THR A 330 -1.73 -1.98 -40.74
N LEU A 331 -1.99 -2.68 -39.65
CA LEU A 331 -3.29 -3.26 -39.36
C LEU A 331 -4.36 -2.18 -39.15
N ARG A 332 -4.04 -1.10 -38.46
CA ARG A 332 -4.94 0.06 -38.23
C ARG A 332 -5.25 0.82 -39.54
N SER A 333 -4.38 0.82 -40.52
CA SER A 333 -4.64 1.41 -41.84
C SER A 333 -5.54 0.54 -42.74
N GLY A 334 -6.07 -0.58 -42.20
CA GLY A 334 -7.05 -1.43 -42.86
C GLY A 334 -6.47 -2.65 -43.56
N SER A 335 -5.20 -2.99 -43.31
CA SER A 335 -4.61 -4.21 -43.92
C SER A 335 -5.31 -5.46 -43.39
N GLN A 336 -5.76 -6.30 -44.33
CA GLN A 336 -6.38 -7.62 -44.07
C GLN A 336 -5.39 -8.76 -44.30
N ASP A 337 -4.12 -8.45 -44.52
CA ASP A 337 -3.09 -9.45 -44.84
C ASP A 337 -2.84 -10.38 -43.62
N PRO A 338 -3.14 -11.70 -43.74
CA PRO A 338 -2.89 -12.66 -42.68
C PRO A 338 -1.41 -12.74 -42.25
N ALA A 339 -0.48 -12.43 -43.15
CA ALA A 339 0.95 -12.46 -42.84
C ALA A 339 1.32 -11.30 -41.88
N VAL A 340 0.77 -10.10 -42.08
CA VAL A 340 0.96 -8.94 -41.20
C VAL A 340 0.39 -9.24 -39.83
N ARG A 341 -0.79 -9.86 -39.77
CA ARG A 341 -1.41 -10.23 -38.48
C ARG A 341 -0.58 -11.29 -37.73
N ALA A 342 -0.13 -12.32 -38.44
CA ALA A 342 0.69 -13.37 -37.82
C ALA A 342 2.05 -12.84 -37.34
N GLU A 343 2.63 -11.88 -38.02
CA GLU A 343 3.88 -11.23 -37.62
C GLU A 343 3.66 -10.32 -36.43
N PHE A 344 2.54 -9.58 -36.36
CA PHE A 344 2.15 -8.79 -35.21
C PHE A 344 1.98 -9.67 -33.95
N GLU A 345 1.27 -10.79 -34.04
CA GLU A 345 1.07 -11.73 -32.94
C GLU A 345 2.39 -12.27 -32.36
N ARG A 346 3.44 -12.42 -33.18
CA ARG A 346 4.78 -12.84 -32.70
C ARG A 346 5.49 -11.77 -31.89
N HIS A 347 5.25 -10.49 -32.17
CA HIS A 347 5.96 -9.37 -31.55
C HIS A 347 5.10 -8.58 -30.56
N LYS A 348 3.78 -8.82 -30.48
CA LYS A 348 2.84 -8.01 -29.67
C LYS A 348 3.20 -7.92 -28.19
N GLN A 349 3.82 -8.97 -27.63
CA GLN A 349 4.26 -8.98 -26.23
C GLN A 349 5.34 -7.93 -25.92
N ASP A 350 6.07 -7.47 -26.93
CA ASP A 350 7.10 -6.44 -26.79
C ASP A 350 6.60 -5.04 -27.19
N LEU A 351 5.30 -4.91 -27.56
CA LEU A 351 4.72 -3.63 -27.99
C LEU A 351 4.92 -2.53 -26.93
N GLY A 352 4.74 -2.86 -25.64
CA GLY A 352 4.96 -1.95 -24.52
C GLY A 352 6.38 -1.37 -24.51
N TYR A 353 7.38 -2.19 -24.78
CA TYR A 353 8.78 -1.75 -24.88
C TYR A 353 8.99 -0.80 -26.07
N GLY A 354 8.31 -1.04 -27.19
CA GLY A 354 8.29 -0.08 -28.31
C GLY A 354 7.67 1.26 -27.92
N LEU A 355 6.64 1.26 -27.07
CA LEU A 355 5.98 2.47 -26.60
C LEU A 355 6.85 3.34 -25.67
N LEU A 356 7.93 2.80 -25.07
CA LEU A 356 8.92 3.60 -24.33
C LEU A 356 9.54 4.69 -25.22
N LEU A 357 9.69 4.42 -26.52
CA LEU A 357 10.23 5.38 -27.47
C LEU A 357 9.34 6.60 -27.68
N LYS A 358 8.06 6.54 -27.34
CA LYS A 358 7.13 7.68 -27.44
C LYS A 358 7.55 8.90 -26.60
N ARG A 359 8.40 8.70 -25.61
CA ARG A 359 8.98 9.80 -24.83
C ARG A 359 9.98 10.63 -25.64
N TYR A 360 10.58 10.04 -26.69
CA TYR A 360 11.70 10.62 -27.46
C TYR A 360 11.36 10.92 -28.91
N THR A 361 10.37 10.23 -29.47
CA THR A 361 9.98 10.37 -30.88
C THR A 361 8.53 9.98 -31.11
N ASP A 362 7.87 10.68 -32.03
CA ASP A 362 6.55 10.27 -32.53
C ASP A 362 6.66 9.13 -33.54
N ASN A 363 7.80 9.00 -34.23
CA ASN A 363 8.06 7.96 -35.21
C ASN A 363 8.76 6.75 -34.58
N VAL A 364 8.02 5.99 -33.77
CA VAL A 364 8.53 4.82 -33.03
C VAL A 364 9.14 3.77 -33.99
N ALA A 365 8.53 3.56 -35.15
CA ALA A 365 9.00 2.54 -36.11
C ALA A 365 10.41 2.82 -36.65
N ASN A 366 10.83 4.08 -36.68
CA ASN A 366 12.12 4.51 -37.24
C ASN A 366 12.93 5.32 -36.22
N ALA A 367 12.88 4.93 -34.95
CA ALA A 367 13.67 5.57 -33.89
C ALA A 367 15.19 5.39 -34.19
N SER A 368 15.95 6.44 -33.87
CA SER A 368 17.41 6.41 -34.01
C SER A 368 18.07 5.57 -32.91
N GLU A 369 19.30 5.11 -33.16
CA GLU A 369 20.09 4.35 -32.19
C GLU A 369 20.27 5.14 -30.88
N THR A 370 20.40 6.46 -30.92
CA THR A 370 20.49 7.32 -29.74
C THR A 370 19.20 7.27 -28.92
N GLN A 371 18.03 7.31 -29.59
CA GLN A 371 16.73 7.22 -28.93
C GLN A 371 16.49 5.85 -28.32
N ILE A 372 16.91 4.78 -29.01
CA ILE A 372 16.86 3.41 -28.50
C ILE A 372 17.73 3.29 -27.24
N ALA A 373 18.96 3.80 -27.27
CA ALA A 373 19.86 3.75 -26.13
C ALA A 373 19.30 4.53 -24.92
N GLN A 374 18.71 5.72 -25.15
CA GLN A 374 18.03 6.49 -24.09
C GLN A 374 16.84 5.72 -23.50
N ALA A 375 15.96 5.17 -24.34
CA ALA A 375 14.82 4.39 -23.88
C ALA A 375 15.24 3.14 -23.10
N THR A 376 16.36 2.50 -23.50
CA THR A 376 16.94 1.38 -22.78
C THR A 376 17.42 1.80 -21.39
N GLN A 377 18.17 2.87 -21.25
CA GLN A 377 18.63 3.35 -19.95
C GLN A 377 17.48 3.77 -19.03
N ASP A 378 16.45 4.40 -19.58
CA ASP A 378 15.27 4.83 -18.83
C ASP A 378 14.24 3.70 -18.59
N SER A 379 14.49 2.49 -19.07
CA SER A 379 13.64 1.32 -18.84
C SER A 379 13.76 0.72 -17.44
N ILE A 380 14.73 1.18 -16.67
CA ILE A 380 14.93 0.78 -15.26
C ILE A 380 14.64 1.96 -14.32
N PRO A 381 14.11 1.71 -13.11
CA PRO A 381 13.91 2.76 -12.12
C PRO A 381 15.26 3.24 -11.55
N ARG A 382 15.26 4.41 -10.89
CA ARG A 382 16.44 4.86 -10.15
C ARG A 382 16.70 3.96 -8.95
N VAL A 383 17.89 3.39 -8.88
CA VAL A 383 18.27 2.34 -7.94
C VAL A 383 18.41 2.86 -6.50
N ALA A 384 19.15 3.95 -6.28
CA ALA A 384 19.45 4.43 -4.94
C ALA A 384 18.21 4.74 -4.08
N PRO A 385 17.16 5.45 -4.57
CA PRO A 385 15.96 5.67 -3.79
C PRO A 385 15.23 4.37 -3.39
N LEU A 386 15.18 3.39 -4.28
CA LEU A 386 14.56 2.08 -4.01
C LEU A 386 15.34 1.29 -2.98
N TYR A 387 16.64 1.22 -3.15
CA TYR A 387 17.57 0.53 -2.26
C TYR A 387 17.41 1.01 -0.82
N PHE A 388 17.46 2.33 -0.59
CA PHE A 388 17.34 2.89 0.75
C PHE A 388 15.92 2.79 1.31
N SER A 389 14.88 2.99 0.51
CA SER A 389 13.49 2.86 0.96
C SER A 389 13.19 1.45 1.45
N PHE A 390 13.66 0.43 0.73
CA PHE A 390 13.49 -0.96 1.14
C PHE A 390 14.18 -1.24 2.50
N ARG A 391 15.40 -0.76 2.69
CA ARG A 391 16.13 -0.93 3.95
C ARG A 391 15.49 -0.19 5.11
N ILE A 392 14.94 1.00 4.89
CA ILE A 392 14.17 1.76 5.89
C ILE A 392 12.91 0.98 6.29
N MET A 393 12.19 0.42 5.32
CA MET A 393 11.02 -0.43 5.55
C MET A 393 11.37 -1.63 6.43
N VAL A 394 12.39 -2.40 6.05
CA VAL A 394 12.83 -3.60 6.78
C VAL A 394 13.33 -3.25 8.19
N LEU A 395 14.16 -2.22 8.32
CA LEU A 395 14.66 -1.77 9.62
C LEU A 395 13.52 -1.37 10.57
N SER A 396 12.54 -0.62 10.06
CA SER A 396 11.34 -0.24 10.83
C SER A 396 10.56 -1.47 11.28
N GLY A 397 10.43 -2.49 10.42
CA GLY A 397 9.82 -3.78 10.74
C GLY A 397 10.55 -4.53 11.87
N VAL A 398 11.88 -4.59 11.79
CA VAL A 398 12.72 -5.23 12.84
C VAL A 398 12.59 -4.50 14.18
N LEU A 399 12.59 -3.18 14.19
CA LEU A 399 12.39 -2.39 15.40
C LEU A 399 11.01 -2.63 16.02
N MET A 400 9.95 -2.67 15.20
CA MET A 400 8.59 -3.00 15.66
C MET A 400 8.50 -4.42 16.21
N LEU A 401 9.11 -5.41 15.54
CA LEU A 401 9.18 -6.78 16.04
C LEU A 401 9.79 -6.83 17.44
N GLY A 402 10.90 -6.14 17.67
CA GLY A 402 11.53 -6.04 18.98
C GLY A 402 10.58 -5.47 20.03
N ILE A 403 9.87 -4.37 19.73
CA ILE A 403 8.89 -3.76 20.63
C ILE A 403 7.76 -4.76 20.95
N PHE A 404 7.19 -5.44 19.93
CA PHE A 404 6.10 -6.39 20.14
C PHE A 404 6.54 -7.64 20.93
N ILE A 405 7.75 -8.17 20.69
CA ILE A 405 8.29 -9.29 21.47
C ILE A 405 8.33 -8.91 22.97
N PHE A 406 8.93 -7.79 23.31
CA PHE A 406 9.03 -7.37 24.72
C PHE A 406 7.69 -6.97 25.33
N ALA A 407 6.78 -6.37 24.54
CA ALA A 407 5.43 -6.04 24.95
C ALA A 407 4.63 -7.31 25.25
N PHE A 408 4.62 -8.26 24.32
CA PHE A 408 3.93 -9.55 24.48
C PHE A 408 4.50 -10.39 25.63
N TRP A 409 5.83 -10.42 25.78
CA TRP A 409 6.48 -11.03 26.93
C TRP A 409 6.05 -10.43 28.26
N SER A 410 5.88 -9.09 28.32
CA SER A 410 5.41 -8.38 29.50
C SER A 410 3.95 -8.72 29.83
N VAL A 411 3.11 -8.99 28.80
CA VAL A 411 1.74 -9.46 28.98
C VAL A 411 1.72 -10.85 29.60
N ILE A 412 2.45 -11.81 29.00
CA ILE A 412 2.52 -13.21 29.50
C ILE A 412 3.01 -13.27 30.95
N ARG A 413 4.00 -12.45 31.29
CA ARG A 413 4.56 -12.41 32.66
C ARG A 413 3.73 -11.55 33.63
N ASN A 414 2.59 -11.01 33.21
CA ASN A 414 1.76 -10.09 33.98
C ASN A 414 2.57 -8.90 34.58
N ARG A 415 3.53 -8.38 33.81
CA ARG A 415 4.46 -7.30 34.20
C ARG A 415 4.27 -6.03 33.36
N ILE A 416 3.04 -5.79 32.86
CA ILE A 416 2.71 -4.59 32.11
C ILE A 416 2.90 -3.36 33.01
N GLY A 417 3.64 -2.38 32.53
CA GLY A 417 3.92 -1.14 33.27
C GLY A 417 5.17 -1.17 34.16
N HIS A 418 5.82 -2.31 34.36
CA HIS A 418 7.02 -2.43 35.19
C HIS A 418 8.33 -2.01 34.49
N ARG A 419 8.30 -1.82 33.18
CA ARG A 419 9.49 -1.48 32.37
C ARG A 419 9.31 -0.13 31.68
N PRO A 420 9.75 0.99 32.25
CA PRO A 420 9.57 2.31 31.65
C PRO A 420 10.22 2.48 30.28
N TRP A 421 11.36 1.81 30.03
CA TRP A 421 12.01 1.84 28.73
C TRP A 421 11.15 1.25 27.62
N LEU A 422 10.43 0.14 27.90
CA LEU A 422 9.52 -0.50 26.93
C LEU A 422 8.31 0.40 26.66
N LEU A 423 7.76 1.03 27.67
CA LEU A 423 6.65 1.97 27.51
C LEU A 423 7.08 3.19 26.67
N LYS A 424 8.29 3.70 26.88
CA LYS A 424 8.86 4.76 26.04
C LYS A 424 9.10 4.28 24.62
N ALA A 425 9.66 3.07 24.44
CA ALA A 425 9.86 2.49 23.11
C ALA A 425 8.52 2.31 22.36
N ALA A 426 7.47 1.84 23.03
CA ALA A 426 6.14 1.74 22.44
C ALA A 426 5.54 3.11 22.07
N LEU A 427 5.70 4.12 22.94
CA LEU A 427 5.21 5.48 22.67
C LEU A 427 5.93 6.13 21.49
N TYR A 428 7.27 6.13 21.48
CA TYR A 428 8.06 6.72 20.41
C TYR A 428 8.09 5.86 19.14
N GLY A 429 7.70 4.59 19.25
CA GLY A 429 7.53 3.67 18.15
C GLY A 429 6.25 3.89 17.32
N ILE A 430 5.31 4.73 17.78
CA ILE A 430 4.07 5.01 17.02
C ILE A 430 4.31 5.37 15.55
N PRO A 431 5.30 6.17 15.15
CA PRO A 431 5.54 6.51 13.74
C PRO A 431 6.12 5.37 12.89
N LEU A 432 6.73 4.34 13.50
CA LEU A 432 7.44 3.28 12.76
C LEU A 432 6.57 2.57 11.71
N PRO A 433 5.30 2.19 11.98
CA PRO A 433 4.46 1.56 10.97
C PRO A 433 4.26 2.44 9.73
N TRP A 434 4.04 3.75 9.92
CA TRP A 434 3.87 4.68 8.80
C TRP A 434 5.15 4.83 7.98
N ILE A 435 6.31 4.95 8.65
CA ILE A 435 7.61 4.97 7.96
C ILE A 435 7.79 3.70 7.13
N ALA A 436 7.46 2.53 7.70
CA ALA A 436 7.56 1.26 6.98
C ALA A 436 6.60 1.17 5.79
N ILE A 437 5.33 1.54 5.99
CA ILE A 437 4.26 1.45 4.99
C ILE A 437 4.51 2.42 3.83
N GLU A 438 4.85 3.67 4.11
CA GLU A 438 5.17 4.68 3.08
C GLU A 438 6.41 4.28 2.28
N SER A 439 7.46 3.79 2.95
CA SER A 439 8.65 3.27 2.29
C SER A 439 8.31 2.04 1.43
N GLY A 440 7.43 1.14 1.91
CA GLY A 440 6.98 -0.03 1.18
C GLY A 440 6.16 0.32 -0.06
N TRP A 441 5.27 1.29 0.02
CA TRP A 441 4.52 1.79 -1.13
C TRP A 441 5.44 2.47 -2.15
N PHE A 442 6.41 3.25 -1.68
CA PHE A 442 7.43 3.82 -2.55
C PHE A 442 8.18 2.73 -3.32
N VAL A 443 8.62 1.66 -2.64
CA VAL A 443 9.27 0.51 -3.28
C VAL A 443 8.34 -0.16 -4.30
N ALA A 444 7.08 -0.39 -3.96
CA ALA A 444 6.12 -1.06 -4.81
C ALA A 444 5.84 -0.29 -6.10
N GLU A 445 5.59 1.03 -6.02
CA GLU A 445 5.09 1.84 -7.12
C GLU A 445 6.22 2.56 -7.89
N TYR A 446 7.22 3.07 -7.19
CA TYR A 446 8.39 3.63 -7.84
C TYR A 446 9.26 2.56 -8.50
N GLY A 447 9.35 1.37 -7.88
CA GLY A 447 10.04 0.21 -8.44
C GLY A 447 9.39 -0.36 -9.71
N ARG A 448 8.13 -0.03 -9.99
CA ARG A 448 7.45 -0.38 -11.24
C ARG A 448 7.80 0.56 -12.40
N GLN A 449 8.31 1.75 -12.12
CA GLN A 449 8.61 2.72 -13.17
C GLN A 449 9.70 2.19 -14.13
N PRO A 450 9.60 2.53 -15.44
CA PRO A 450 8.75 3.58 -16.06
C PRO A 450 7.33 3.12 -16.45
N TRP A 451 6.81 2.06 -15.89
CA TRP A 451 5.55 1.43 -16.28
C TRP A 451 4.36 1.92 -15.45
N ALA A 452 3.25 2.27 -16.11
CA ALA A 452 1.93 2.37 -15.49
C ALA A 452 1.33 0.95 -15.31
N ILE A 453 1.52 0.07 -16.30
CA ILE A 453 1.20 -1.36 -16.22
C ILE A 453 2.45 -2.12 -16.64
N GLY A 454 2.89 -3.04 -15.80
CA GLY A 454 4.15 -3.76 -15.99
C GLY A 454 4.36 -4.27 -17.40
N GLU A 455 5.40 -3.79 -18.08
CA GLU A 455 5.85 -4.13 -19.42
C GLU A 455 4.84 -3.90 -20.56
N ILE A 456 3.63 -3.41 -20.28
CA ILE A 456 2.55 -3.20 -21.25
C ILE A 456 2.37 -1.72 -21.58
N LEU A 457 2.23 -0.86 -20.56
CA LEU A 457 1.93 0.55 -20.75
C LEU A 457 2.92 1.44 -20.02
N PRO A 458 3.79 2.17 -20.74
CA PRO A 458 4.65 3.17 -20.14
C PRO A 458 3.86 4.32 -19.51
N THR A 459 4.34 4.85 -18.39
CA THR A 459 3.74 6.01 -17.71
C THR A 459 3.68 7.24 -18.63
N ALA A 460 4.66 7.40 -19.50
CA ALA A 460 4.73 8.54 -20.43
C ALA A 460 3.57 8.61 -21.44
N VAL A 461 2.88 7.50 -21.70
CA VAL A 461 1.74 7.45 -22.63
C VAL A 461 0.40 7.19 -21.94
N ALA A 462 0.40 7.16 -20.61
CA ALA A 462 -0.77 6.84 -19.78
C ALA A 462 -1.50 8.07 -19.25
N ASN A 463 -0.83 9.23 -19.22
CA ASN A 463 -1.34 10.48 -18.65
C ASN A 463 -2.35 11.19 -19.57
N SER A 464 -3.15 12.07 -18.97
CA SER A 464 -4.08 12.94 -19.68
C SER A 464 -3.37 14.11 -20.39
N SER A 465 -4.03 14.70 -21.37
CA SER A 465 -3.58 15.91 -22.07
C SER A 465 -3.83 17.17 -21.24
N LEU A 466 -3.11 17.33 -20.12
CA LEU A 466 -3.18 18.48 -19.23
C LEU A 466 -2.01 19.44 -19.48
N THR A 467 -2.22 20.73 -19.15
CA THR A 467 -1.12 21.70 -19.15
C THR A 467 -0.36 21.66 -17.82
N THR A 468 0.90 22.15 -17.83
CA THR A 468 1.68 22.33 -16.61
C THR A 468 0.97 23.22 -15.58
N GLY A 469 0.21 24.23 -16.03
CA GLY A 469 -0.58 25.10 -15.17
C GLY A 469 -1.70 24.35 -14.45
N ASP A 470 -2.44 23.50 -15.17
CA ASP A 470 -3.53 22.68 -14.59
C ASP A 470 -2.99 21.73 -13.52
N LEU A 471 -1.86 21.09 -13.80
CA LEU A 471 -1.22 20.17 -12.86
C LEU A 471 -0.70 20.87 -11.61
N LEU A 472 -0.03 22.02 -11.75
CA LEU A 472 0.46 22.77 -10.58
C LEU A 472 -0.69 23.31 -9.73
N PHE A 473 -1.78 23.77 -10.35
CA PHE A 473 -2.97 24.23 -9.65
C PHE A 473 -3.64 23.08 -8.88
N SER A 474 -3.94 21.98 -9.55
CA SER A 474 -4.61 20.82 -8.92
C SER A 474 -3.73 20.17 -7.85
N MET A 475 -2.44 20.05 -8.07
CA MET A 475 -1.50 19.54 -7.08
C MET A 475 -1.41 20.44 -5.85
N GLY A 476 -1.36 21.77 -6.05
CA GLY A 476 -1.37 22.74 -4.96
C GLY A 476 -2.65 22.67 -4.14
N LEU A 477 -3.80 22.53 -4.79
CA LEU A 477 -5.10 22.37 -4.13
C LEU A 477 -5.16 21.07 -3.31
N ILE A 478 -4.78 19.94 -3.89
CA ILE A 478 -4.77 18.62 -3.21
C ILE A 478 -3.83 18.65 -2.01
N CYS A 479 -2.58 19.08 -2.20
CA CYS A 479 -1.60 19.15 -1.12
C CYS A 479 -2.06 20.10 0.00
N GLY A 480 -2.61 21.25 -0.34
CA GLY A 480 -3.13 22.20 0.63
C GLY A 480 -4.31 21.64 1.44
N LEU A 481 -5.29 21.02 0.77
CA LEU A 481 -6.44 20.41 1.42
C LEU A 481 -6.03 19.22 2.30
N TYR A 482 -5.18 18.34 1.82
CA TYR A 482 -4.74 17.15 2.56
C TYR A 482 -3.86 17.53 3.76
N THR A 483 -3.01 18.53 3.62
CA THR A 483 -2.26 19.07 4.75
C THR A 483 -3.19 19.64 5.81
N LEU A 484 -4.25 20.35 5.41
CA LEU A 484 -5.27 20.83 6.33
C LEU A 484 -5.98 19.67 7.04
N PHE A 485 -6.35 18.62 6.31
CA PHE A 485 -6.97 17.42 6.89
C PHE A 485 -6.04 16.75 7.91
N LEU A 486 -4.76 16.59 7.57
CA LEU A 486 -3.77 16.03 8.47
C LEU A 486 -3.59 16.87 9.75
N ILE A 487 -3.55 18.20 9.63
CA ILE A 487 -3.47 19.10 10.79
C ILE A 487 -4.70 18.94 11.69
N VAL A 488 -5.90 18.90 11.09
CA VAL A 488 -7.16 18.72 11.84
C VAL A 488 -7.17 17.36 12.54
N GLU A 489 -6.78 16.29 11.84
CA GLU A 489 -6.71 14.96 12.43
C GLU A 489 -5.73 14.92 13.59
N MET A 490 -4.50 15.36 13.41
CA MET A 490 -3.48 15.37 14.45
C MET A 490 -3.95 16.17 15.67
N TYR A 491 -4.57 17.33 15.44
CA TYR A 491 -5.15 18.11 16.54
C TYR A 491 -6.22 17.31 17.29
N LEU A 492 -7.15 16.67 16.58
CA LEU A 492 -8.23 15.89 17.20
C LEU A 492 -7.69 14.63 17.89
N MET A 493 -6.77 13.90 17.25
CA MET A 493 -6.14 12.72 17.83
C MET A 493 -5.40 13.05 19.13
N PHE A 494 -4.57 14.09 19.16
CA PHE A 494 -3.90 14.54 20.38
C PHE A 494 -4.88 15.01 21.44
N LYS A 495 -5.92 15.77 21.06
CA LYS A 495 -6.95 16.26 21.98
C LYS A 495 -7.66 15.09 22.66
N PHE A 496 -8.17 14.13 21.90
CA PHE A 496 -8.94 13.02 22.45
C PHE A 496 -8.06 12.00 23.18
N ALA A 497 -6.86 11.72 22.69
CA ALA A 497 -5.89 10.91 23.43
C ALA A 497 -5.52 11.53 24.78
N ARG A 498 -5.34 12.85 24.86
CA ARG A 498 -5.05 13.55 26.13
C ARG A 498 -6.23 13.55 27.08
N LEU A 499 -7.45 13.73 26.58
CA LEU A 499 -8.66 13.63 27.41
C LEU A 499 -8.80 12.24 28.03
N GLY A 500 -8.53 11.20 27.24
CA GLY A 500 -8.51 9.81 27.69
C GLY A 500 -9.90 9.21 27.95
N PRO A 501 -9.97 7.91 28.30
CA PRO A 501 -11.21 7.19 28.55
C PRO A 501 -12.00 7.71 29.77
N SER A 502 -11.35 8.35 30.73
CA SER A 502 -12.02 8.99 31.86
C SER A 502 -12.93 10.15 31.45
N SER A 503 -12.79 10.67 30.24
CA SER A 503 -13.69 11.69 29.67
C SER A 503 -15.00 11.13 29.09
N LEU A 504 -15.13 9.82 28.93
CA LEU A 504 -16.37 9.19 28.50
C LEU A 504 -17.52 9.46 29.46
N ARG A 505 -18.73 9.65 28.90
CA ARG A 505 -19.96 9.94 29.68
C ARG A 505 -19.98 11.31 30.35
N THR A 506 -19.10 12.21 29.96
CA THR A 506 -19.15 13.60 30.45
C THR A 506 -20.21 14.45 29.76
N GLY A 507 -20.86 13.93 28.71
CA GLY A 507 -21.82 14.66 27.87
C GLY A 507 -21.20 15.73 26.97
N ARG A 508 -19.89 15.76 26.83
CA ARG A 508 -19.17 16.72 25.97
C ARG A 508 -19.25 16.42 24.49
N TYR A 509 -19.66 15.20 24.14
CA TYR A 509 -19.67 14.72 22.75
C TYR A 509 -21.05 14.15 22.40
N HIS A 510 -21.50 14.28 21.16
CA HIS A 510 -22.84 13.90 20.70
C HIS A 510 -23.21 12.43 20.97
N HIS A 511 -22.25 11.52 21.01
CA HIS A 511 -22.47 10.10 21.24
C HIS A 511 -22.23 9.69 22.72
N GLU A 512 -22.02 10.63 23.62
CA GLU A 512 -21.80 10.39 25.04
C GLU A 512 -23.03 10.83 25.85
N GLN A 513 -23.67 9.89 26.51
CA GLN A 513 -24.71 10.24 27.49
C GLN A 513 -24.07 10.70 28.81
N PRO A 514 -24.55 11.80 29.42
CA PRO A 514 -24.12 12.19 30.74
C PRO A 514 -24.34 11.05 31.73
N LEU A 515 -23.42 10.92 32.71
CA LEU A 515 -23.67 10.06 33.87
C LEU A 515 -24.92 10.58 34.58
N THR A 516 -26.05 9.89 34.44
CA THR A 516 -27.18 10.09 35.33
C THR A 516 -26.71 9.62 36.70
N LEU A 517 -26.42 10.59 37.57
CA LEU A 517 -26.35 10.33 39.02
C LEU A 517 -27.75 9.84 39.40
N THR A 518 -27.93 8.52 39.46
CA THR A 518 -29.02 7.94 40.22
C THR A 518 -28.78 8.38 41.65
N THR A 519 -29.41 9.48 42.04
CA THR A 519 -29.61 9.81 43.43
C THR A 519 -30.31 8.61 44.05
N ALA A 520 -29.55 7.84 44.82
CA ALA A 520 -30.12 6.88 45.74
C ALA A 520 -30.89 7.70 46.81
N THR A 521 -32.11 8.11 46.43
CA THR A 521 -33.12 8.55 47.39
C THR A 521 -34.11 7.42 47.47
N GLY A 522 -34.08 6.72 48.60
CA GLY A 522 -35.16 5.80 48.91
C GLY A 522 -34.76 4.66 49.82
N ALA A 523 -34.91 4.92 51.13
CA ALA A 523 -35.29 4.04 52.24
C ALA A 523 -34.61 2.67 52.34
#